data_af4493dd141b65ffbb89ab8e921fea08
#
_entry.id   af4493dd141b65ffbb89ab8e921fea08
#
_cell.length_a   1.000
_cell.length_b   1.000
_cell.length_c   1.000
_cell.angle_alpha   90.00
_cell.angle_beta   90.00
_cell.angle_gamma   90.00
#
_symmetry.space_group_name_H-M   'P 1'
#
loop_
_entity.id
_entity.type
_entity.pdbx_description
1 polymer ?
#
loop_
_entity_poly.entity_id
_entity_poly.type
_entity_poly.pdbx_seq_one_letter_code
_entity_poly.pdbx_strand_id
1 'polypeptide(L)'
;INNSHRNIVYLYTSTSYSGMNKYRGYLKAINEAGITLPDEFHHLCGKNISHARDYLTYLYDKGMKFDAVMTSDDSIAAGAVKFAHTHGIRIPEDLEVIGYNNSVLSLCTEPELTSIDSKVEELSSCAVSVLMKVLSGEDADNHSIIAADIIKRNTTIF
;
A
#
# COMPACT_ATOMS: atom_id res chain seq x y z
N ILE A 1 2.33 2.75 -12.77
CA ILE A 1 2.66 3.81 -13.73
C ILE A 1 3.37 3.21 -14.95
N ASN A 2 4.34 2.33 -14.76
CA ASN A 2 5.01 1.64 -15.88
C ASN A 2 4.03 0.78 -16.70
N ASN A 3 2.98 0.25 -16.08
CA ASN A 3 1.90 -0.52 -16.73
C ASN A 3 0.79 0.37 -17.33
N SER A 4 1.07 1.65 -17.56
CA SER A 4 0.15 2.63 -18.16
C SER A 4 -1.03 3.06 -17.29
N HIS A 5 -1.07 2.67 -16.01
CA HIS A 5 -2.08 3.17 -15.07
C HIS A 5 -2.01 4.68 -14.92
N ARG A 6 -3.18 5.33 -14.94
CA ARG A 6 -3.32 6.78 -14.82
C ARG A 6 -4.34 7.21 -13.78
N ASN A 7 -5.19 6.28 -13.34
CA ASN A 7 -6.29 6.55 -12.40
C ASN A 7 -6.08 5.70 -11.13
N ILE A 8 -5.09 6.09 -10.32
CA ILE A 8 -4.63 5.30 -9.19
C ILE A 8 -5.22 5.87 -7.89
N VAL A 9 -6.07 5.12 -7.21
CA VAL A 9 -6.60 5.46 -5.89
C VAL A 9 -5.57 5.09 -4.82
N TYR A 10 -5.33 5.99 -3.86
CA TYR A 10 -4.50 5.73 -2.70
C TYR A 10 -5.32 5.74 -1.41
N LEU A 11 -5.35 4.59 -0.74
CA LEU A 11 -6.01 4.43 0.54
C LEU A 11 -4.97 4.28 1.66
N TYR A 12 -5.12 5.05 2.75
CA TYR A 12 -4.14 5.02 3.83
C TYR A 12 -4.78 4.91 5.21
N THR A 13 -3.99 4.37 6.16
CA THR A 13 -4.51 3.98 7.47
C THR A 13 -4.34 5.02 8.55
N SER A 14 -3.37 5.92 8.41
CA SER A 14 -3.06 6.90 9.47
C SER A 14 -2.30 8.12 8.94
N THR A 15 -2.37 9.19 9.70
CA THR A 15 -1.59 10.43 9.51
C THR A 15 -0.30 10.44 10.36
N SER A 16 0.14 9.28 10.87
CA SER A 16 1.42 9.13 11.54
C SER A 16 2.60 9.52 10.63
N TYR A 17 3.77 9.75 11.19
CA TYR A 17 4.98 10.07 10.42
C TYR A 17 5.22 9.06 9.27
N SER A 18 5.14 7.76 9.57
CA SER A 18 5.28 6.71 8.55
C SER A 18 4.15 6.75 7.52
N GLY A 19 2.89 6.92 7.95
CA GLY A 19 1.74 7.03 7.05
C GLY A 19 1.85 8.21 6.09
N MET A 20 2.25 9.37 6.60
CA MET A 20 2.45 10.56 5.76
C MET A 20 3.64 10.44 4.81
N ASN A 21 4.71 9.73 5.18
CA ASN A 21 5.83 9.50 4.27
C ASN A 21 5.44 8.54 3.12
N LYS A 22 4.65 7.52 3.39
CA LYS A 22 4.08 6.65 2.33
C LYS A 22 3.22 7.48 1.38
N TYR A 23 2.35 8.34 1.90
CA TYR A 23 1.50 9.22 1.10
C TYR A 23 2.32 10.21 0.26
N ARG A 24 3.36 10.82 0.83
CA ARG A 24 4.28 11.69 0.08
C ARG A 24 4.99 10.95 -1.05
N GLY A 25 5.40 9.70 -0.81
CA GLY A 25 5.99 8.84 -1.85
C GLY A 25 5.04 8.59 -3.02
N TYR A 26 3.77 8.29 -2.72
CA TYR A 26 2.74 8.17 -3.73
C TYR A 26 2.56 9.48 -4.52
N LEU A 27 2.36 10.61 -3.84
CA LEU A 27 2.20 11.91 -4.50
C LEU A 27 3.40 12.29 -5.36
N LYS A 28 4.61 12.00 -4.89
CA LYS A 28 5.84 12.22 -5.66
C LYS A 28 5.82 11.45 -6.97
N ALA A 29 5.50 10.16 -6.93
CA ALA A 29 5.43 9.31 -8.12
C ALA A 29 4.35 9.77 -9.12
N ILE A 30 3.18 10.19 -8.64
CA ILE A 30 2.09 10.73 -9.45
C ILE A 30 2.53 12.03 -10.14
N ASN A 31 3.15 12.95 -9.40
CA ASN A 31 3.63 14.22 -9.94
C ASN A 31 4.76 14.03 -10.97
N GLU A 32 5.73 13.16 -10.68
CA GLU A 32 6.83 12.84 -11.62
C GLU A 32 6.32 12.20 -12.92
N ALA A 33 5.21 11.47 -12.86
CA ALA A 33 4.54 10.91 -14.02
C ALA A 33 3.64 11.90 -14.78
N GLY A 34 3.50 13.15 -14.30
CA GLY A 34 2.61 14.16 -14.89
C GLY A 34 1.13 13.79 -14.81
N ILE A 35 0.74 12.99 -13.80
CA ILE A 35 -0.64 12.55 -13.61
C ILE A 35 -1.37 13.54 -12.71
N THR A 36 -2.58 13.92 -13.09
CA THR A 36 -3.49 14.70 -12.25
C THR A 36 -4.67 13.82 -11.85
N LEU A 37 -4.94 13.73 -10.55
CA LEU A 37 -6.00 12.90 -9.99
C LEU A 37 -7.01 13.74 -9.21
N PRO A 38 -8.28 13.32 -9.14
CA PRO A 38 -9.27 13.91 -8.22
C PRO A 38 -8.83 13.79 -6.76
N ASP A 39 -9.22 14.75 -5.94
CA ASP A 39 -8.92 14.74 -4.50
C ASP A 39 -9.50 13.51 -3.80
N GLU A 40 -10.63 13.01 -4.29
CA GLU A 40 -11.28 11.79 -3.80
C GLU A 40 -10.44 10.53 -3.99
N PHE A 41 -9.40 10.56 -4.84
CA PHE A 41 -8.51 9.40 -5.02
C PHE A 41 -7.50 9.24 -3.87
N HIS A 42 -7.50 10.14 -2.90
CA HIS A 42 -6.70 10.04 -1.67
C HIS A 42 -7.61 9.98 -0.45
N HIS A 43 -7.70 8.82 0.23
CA HIS A 43 -8.64 8.68 1.33
C HIS A 43 -8.07 7.99 2.57
N LEU A 44 -8.35 8.57 3.73
CA LEU A 44 -7.99 8.01 5.04
C LEU A 44 -9.05 6.98 5.47
N CYS A 45 -8.72 5.70 5.32
CA CYS A 45 -9.62 4.59 5.67
C CYS A 45 -9.49 4.09 7.10
N GLY A 46 -8.38 4.42 7.81
CA GLY A 46 -8.01 3.65 9.00
C GLY A 46 -7.72 2.18 8.65
N LYS A 47 -7.50 1.34 9.66
CA LYS A 47 -7.28 -0.12 9.46
C LYS A 47 -8.62 -0.86 9.43
N ASN A 48 -9.46 -0.59 8.44
CA ASN A 48 -10.80 -1.17 8.35
C ASN A 48 -11.09 -1.66 6.92
N ILE A 49 -11.16 -2.99 6.78
CA ILE A 49 -11.43 -3.67 5.52
C ILE A 49 -12.76 -3.22 4.89
N SER A 50 -13.82 -3.13 5.71
CA SER A 50 -15.14 -2.73 5.23
C SER A 50 -15.16 -1.27 4.78
N HIS A 51 -14.48 -0.37 5.49
CA HIS A 51 -14.41 1.03 5.12
C HIS A 51 -13.71 1.22 3.76
N ALA A 52 -12.63 0.50 3.51
CA ALA A 52 -11.96 0.54 2.20
C ALA A 52 -12.89 0.04 1.07
N ARG A 53 -13.57 -1.09 1.28
CA ARG A 53 -14.57 -1.60 0.34
C ARG A 53 -15.67 -0.57 0.07
N ASP A 54 -16.25 -0.03 1.13
CA ASP A 54 -17.41 0.88 1.03
C ASP A 54 -17.02 2.21 0.36
N TYR A 55 -15.79 2.69 0.62
CA TYR A 55 -15.29 3.89 -0.06
C TYR A 55 -15.06 3.67 -1.55
N LEU A 56 -14.48 2.54 -1.96
CA LEU A 56 -14.32 2.21 -3.38
C LEU A 56 -15.68 2.00 -4.07
N THR A 57 -16.66 1.40 -3.37
CA THR A 57 -18.04 1.33 -3.85
C THR A 57 -18.64 2.72 -4.07
N TYR A 58 -18.43 3.64 -3.14
CA TYR A 58 -18.87 5.02 -3.29
C TYR A 58 -18.26 5.71 -4.52
N LEU A 59 -16.96 5.54 -4.77
CA LEU A 59 -16.32 6.08 -5.97
C LEU A 59 -16.91 5.47 -7.25
N TYR A 60 -17.09 4.16 -7.25
CA TYR A 60 -17.65 3.40 -8.37
C TYR A 60 -19.08 3.85 -8.70
N ASP A 61 -19.95 3.98 -7.69
CA ASP A 61 -21.33 4.42 -7.84
C ASP A 61 -21.44 5.88 -8.33
N LYS A 62 -20.45 6.71 -8.03
CA LYS A 62 -20.29 8.05 -8.62
C LYS A 62 -19.83 8.05 -10.07
N GLY A 63 -19.54 6.89 -10.65
CA GLY A 63 -19.02 6.78 -12.02
C GLY A 63 -17.55 7.18 -12.16
N MET A 64 -16.81 7.29 -11.04
CA MET A 64 -15.38 7.58 -11.08
C MET A 64 -14.62 6.33 -11.52
N LYS A 65 -13.82 6.47 -12.59
CA LYS A 65 -13.05 5.33 -13.12
C LYS A 65 -11.66 5.33 -12.53
N PHE A 66 -11.26 4.18 -12.00
CA PHE A 66 -9.89 3.93 -11.53
C PHE A 66 -9.44 2.55 -12.00
N ASP A 67 -8.15 2.42 -12.27
CA ASP A 67 -7.52 1.24 -12.86
C ASP A 67 -6.50 0.59 -11.91
N ALA A 68 -6.16 1.26 -10.81
CA ALA A 68 -5.33 0.71 -9.76
C ALA A 68 -5.69 1.26 -8.39
N VAL A 69 -5.48 0.44 -7.36
CA VAL A 69 -5.59 0.81 -5.94
C VAL A 69 -4.27 0.51 -5.25
N MET A 70 -3.62 1.54 -4.76
CA MET A 70 -2.46 1.43 -3.88
C MET A 70 -2.89 1.68 -2.43
N THR A 71 -2.37 0.89 -1.51
CA THR A 71 -2.74 1.01 -0.10
C THR A 71 -1.53 1.10 0.82
N SER A 72 -1.70 1.69 2.00
CA SER A 72 -0.65 1.77 3.01
C SER A 72 -0.60 0.58 3.97
N ASP A 73 -1.51 -0.41 3.79
CA ASP A 73 -1.62 -1.60 4.65
C ASP A 73 -2.42 -2.70 3.93
N ASP A 74 -2.01 -3.98 4.10
CA ASP A 74 -2.67 -5.12 3.45
C ASP A 74 -4.13 -5.30 3.89
N SER A 75 -4.50 -4.87 5.10
CA SER A 75 -5.88 -4.98 5.58
C SER A 75 -6.85 -4.16 4.71
N ILE A 76 -6.46 -2.96 4.31
CA ILE A 76 -7.29 -2.14 3.42
C ILE A 76 -7.17 -2.57 1.96
N ALA A 77 -6.05 -3.16 1.54
CA ALA A 77 -5.94 -3.81 0.24
C ALA A 77 -6.91 -5.00 0.10
N ALA A 78 -7.05 -5.81 1.16
CA ALA A 78 -8.08 -6.87 1.20
C ALA A 78 -9.51 -6.30 1.04
N GLY A 79 -9.75 -5.07 1.51
CA GLY A 79 -11.00 -4.34 1.25
C GLY A 79 -11.20 -4.01 -0.23
N ALA A 80 -10.13 -3.63 -0.93
CA ALA A 80 -10.16 -3.37 -2.37
C ALA A 80 -10.43 -4.67 -3.17
N VAL A 81 -9.83 -5.79 -2.79
CA VAL A 81 -10.10 -7.10 -3.40
C VAL A 81 -11.59 -7.48 -3.18
N LYS A 82 -12.13 -7.27 -1.97
CA LYS A 82 -13.55 -7.52 -1.69
C LYS A 82 -14.48 -6.61 -2.50
N PHE A 83 -14.12 -5.35 -2.70
CA PHE A 83 -14.84 -4.44 -3.57
C PHE A 83 -14.90 -4.99 -5.00
N ALA A 84 -13.75 -5.34 -5.58
CA ALA A 84 -13.67 -5.87 -6.93
C ALA A 84 -14.53 -7.13 -7.11
N HIS A 85 -14.40 -8.09 -6.18
CA HIS A 85 -15.22 -9.30 -6.18
C HIS A 85 -16.72 -9.02 -6.14
N THR A 86 -17.16 -8.06 -5.29
CA THR A 86 -18.57 -7.71 -5.15
C THR A 86 -19.16 -7.10 -6.43
N HIS A 87 -18.34 -6.38 -7.20
CA HIS A 87 -18.76 -5.69 -8.43
C HIS A 87 -18.42 -6.45 -9.71
N GLY A 88 -17.89 -7.67 -9.61
CA GLY A 88 -17.51 -8.48 -10.78
C GLY A 88 -16.32 -7.90 -11.58
N ILE A 89 -15.49 -7.10 -10.92
CA ILE A 89 -14.27 -6.51 -11.48
C ILE A 89 -13.15 -7.54 -11.39
N ARG A 90 -12.48 -7.81 -12.51
CA ARG A 90 -11.40 -8.80 -12.55
C ARG A 90 -10.10 -8.18 -12.03
N ILE A 91 -9.43 -8.91 -11.16
CA ILE A 91 -8.08 -8.61 -10.70
C ILE A 91 -7.15 -9.69 -11.25
N PRO A 92 -6.05 -9.33 -11.92
CA PRO A 92 -5.53 -7.96 -12.15
C PRO A 92 -6.01 -7.26 -13.43
N GLU A 93 -6.84 -7.88 -14.27
CA GLU A 93 -7.11 -7.45 -15.65
C GLU A 93 -7.82 -6.11 -15.75
N ASP A 94 -8.79 -5.83 -14.88
CA ASP A 94 -9.60 -4.61 -14.88
C ASP A 94 -9.18 -3.65 -13.75
N LEU A 95 -8.57 -4.19 -12.68
CA LEU A 95 -8.12 -3.43 -11.52
C LEU A 95 -6.87 -4.08 -10.91
N GLU A 96 -5.76 -3.34 -10.84
CA GLU A 96 -4.60 -3.78 -10.06
C GLU A 96 -4.69 -3.30 -8.62
N VAL A 97 -4.24 -4.15 -7.68
CA VAL A 97 -4.23 -3.83 -6.24
C VAL A 97 -2.86 -4.13 -5.65
N ILE A 98 -2.29 -3.15 -4.93
CA ILE A 98 -1.04 -3.34 -4.20
C ILE A 98 -1.20 -2.97 -2.72
N GLY A 99 -0.77 -3.88 -1.85
CA GLY A 99 -0.75 -3.74 -0.40
C GLY A 99 0.57 -3.22 0.15
N TYR A 100 0.68 -3.22 1.46
CA TYR A 100 1.88 -2.85 2.20
C TYR A 100 1.97 -3.63 3.50
N ASN A 101 3.13 -4.07 3.88
CA ASN A 101 3.64 -4.84 5.02
C ASN A 101 3.90 -6.32 4.71
N ASN A 102 3.46 -6.88 3.60
CA ASN A 102 3.59 -8.30 3.28
C ASN A 102 3.13 -9.20 4.46
N SER A 103 2.01 -8.83 5.08
CA SER A 103 1.45 -9.53 6.22
C SER A 103 0.75 -10.82 5.78
N VAL A 104 0.37 -11.65 6.75
CA VAL A 104 -0.41 -12.88 6.48
C VAL A 104 -1.69 -12.61 5.67
N LEU A 105 -2.27 -11.40 5.79
CA LEU A 105 -3.46 -11.03 5.00
C LEU A 105 -3.20 -11.00 3.50
N SER A 106 -1.95 -10.76 3.08
CA SER A 106 -1.59 -10.78 1.66
C SER A 106 -1.71 -12.18 1.02
N LEU A 107 -1.66 -13.22 1.83
CA LEU A 107 -1.86 -14.63 1.43
C LEU A 107 -3.31 -15.10 1.60
N CYS A 108 -4.14 -14.33 2.31
CA CYS A 108 -5.53 -14.70 2.62
C CYS A 108 -6.54 -14.14 1.61
N THR A 109 -6.11 -13.34 0.65
CA THR A 109 -6.98 -12.83 -0.42
C THR A 109 -6.96 -13.77 -1.63
N GLU A 110 -8.03 -13.74 -2.42
CA GLU A 110 -8.12 -14.41 -3.72
C GLU A 110 -8.49 -13.36 -4.77
N PRO A 111 -7.58 -13.06 -5.71
CA PRO A 111 -6.20 -13.55 -5.85
C PRO A 111 -5.27 -13.07 -4.72
N GLU A 112 -4.12 -13.79 -4.52
CA GLU A 112 -3.11 -13.39 -3.53
C GLU A 112 -2.54 -12.00 -3.84
N LEU A 113 -2.37 -11.20 -2.79
CA LEU A 113 -2.06 -9.78 -2.88
C LEU A 113 -0.57 -9.51 -3.11
N THR A 114 -0.23 -8.81 -4.18
CA THR A 114 1.05 -8.14 -4.32
C THR A 114 1.21 -7.10 -3.21
N SER A 115 2.31 -7.15 -2.47
CA SER A 115 2.51 -6.28 -1.31
C SER A 115 3.95 -5.78 -1.21
N ILE A 116 4.11 -4.57 -0.67
CA ILE A 116 5.42 -4.01 -0.34
C ILE A 116 5.86 -4.59 1.00
N ASP A 117 6.98 -5.31 1.00
CA ASP A 117 7.61 -5.83 2.20
C ASP A 117 8.54 -4.78 2.81
N SER A 118 8.20 -4.32 4.00
CA SER A 118 9.01 -3.38 4.79
C SER A 118 10.12 -4.06 5.59
N LYS A 119 10.32 -5.37 5.42
CA LYS A 119 11.36 -6.18 6.06
C LYS A 119 11.41 -6.02 7.58
N VAL A 120 10.27 -6.22 8.22
CA VAL A 120 10.10 -5.99 9.67
C VAL A 120 11.09 -6.79 10.50
N GLU A 121 11.45 -8.02 10.09
CA GLU A 121 12.42 -8.86 10.81
C GLU A 121 13.82 -8.25 10.77
N GLU A 122 14.28 -7.81 9.59
CA GLU A 122 15.57 -7.16 9.42
C GLU A 122 15.62 -5.81 10.16
N LEU A 123 14.55 -5.04 10.06
CA LEU A 123 14.40 -3.76 10.77
C LEU A 123 14.47 -3.95 12.29
N SER A 124 13.78 -4.95 12.81
CA SER A 124 13.76 -5.26 14.24
C SER A 124 15.13 -5.72 14.74
N SER A 125 15.80 -6.59 13.98
CA SER A 125 17.14 -7.08 14.30
C SER A 125 18.16 -5.94 14.30
N CYS A 126 18.09 -5.05 13.31
CA CYS A 126 18.92 -3.87 13.24
C CYS A 126 18.69 -2.93 14.43
N ALA A 127 17.43 -2.66 14.78
CA ALA A 127 17.08 -1.81 15.91
C ALA A 127 17.59 -2.35 17.24
N VAL A 128 17.44 -3.66 17.47
CA VAL A 128 17.98 -4.33 18.70
C VAL A 128 19.50 -4.27 18.72
N SER A 129 20.17 -4.52 17.59
CA SER A 129 21.64 -4.44 17.49
C SER A 129 22.16 -3.05 17.85
N VAL A 130 21.54 -2.00 17.28
CA VAL A 130 21.90 -0.61 17.57
C VAL A 130 21.66 -0.29 19.05
N LEU A 131 20.52 -0.71 19.63
CA LEU A 131 20.22 -0.51 21.04
C LEU A 131 21.27 -1.18 21.94
N MET A 132 21.68 -2.41 21.66
CA MET A 132 22.68 -3.13 22.44
C MET A 132 24.03 -2.44 22.40
N LYS A 133 24.47 -1.94 21.27
CA LYS A 133 25.73 -1.15 21.15
C LYS A 133 25.66 0.11 22.01
N VAL A 134 24.58 0.86 21.92
CA VAL A 134 24.38 2.08 22.73
C VAL A 134 24.43 1.75 24.23
N LEU A 135 23.79 0.66 24.68
CA LEU A 135 23.78 0.23 26.07
C LEU A 135 25.16 -0.23 26.55
N SER A 136 26.01 -0.78 25.68
CA SER A 136 27.39 -1.17 25.96
C SER A 136 28.37 0.00 25.92
N GLY A 137 27.93 1.20 25.58
CA GLY A 137 28.80 2.37 25.44
C GLY A 137 29.65 2.37 24.16
N GLU A 138 29.29 1.54 23.18
CA GLU A 138 29.91 1.47 21.88
C GLU A 138 29.30 2.54 20.94
N ASP A 139 30.09 2.98 19.96
CA ASP A 139 29.57 3.82 18.87
C ASP A 139 28.56 3.05 18.04
N ALA A 140 27.42 3.68 17.78
CA ALA A 140 26.37 3.14 16.93
C ALA A 140 25.91 4.18 15.91
N ASP A 141 25.60 3.69 14.71
CA ASP A 141 25.04 4.55 13.67
C ASP A 141 23.69 5.14 14.11
N ASN A 142 23.58 6.43 13.98
CA ASN A 142 22.33 7.16 14.31
C ASN A 142 21.22 6.93 13.29
N HIS A 143 21.54 6.39 12.12
CA HIS A 143 20.63 6.29 11.00
C HIS A 143 20.91 5.04 10.18
N SER A 144 19.94 4.14 10.13
CA SER A 144 19.97 2.92 9.29
C SER A 144 18.80 2.93 8.34
N ILE A 145 19.05 2.67 7.06
CA ILE A 145 18.02 2.58 6.03
C ILE A 145 17.97 1.15 5.52
N ILE A 146 16.80 0.54 5.59
CA ILE A 146 16.51 -0.79 5.03
C ILE A 146 15.54 -0.59 3.87
N ALA A 147 15.96 -1.00 2.67
CA ALA A 147 15.15 -0.89 1.48
C ALA A 147 13.99 -1.90 1.51
N ALA A 148 12.79 -1.41 1.21
CA ALA A 148 11.62 -2.27 1.03
C ALA A 148 11.67 -2.96 -0.34
N ASP A 149 11.09 -4.16 -0.43
CA ASP A 149 10.93 -4.92 -1.68
C ASP A 149 9.46 -5.03 -2.07
N ILE A 150 9.18 -5.27 -3.36
CA ILE A 150 7.84 -5.63 -3.83
C ILE A 150 7.76 -7.14 -3.96
N ILE A 151 6.90 -7.78 -3.17
CA ILE A 151 6.58 -9.19 -3.28
C ILE A 151 5.45 -9.33 -4.29
N LYS A 152 5.82 -9.74 -5.49
CA LYS A 152 4.91 -9.91 -6.62
C LYS A 152 4.02 -11.13 -6.41
N ARG A 153 2.70 -10.96 -6.59
CA ARG A 153 1.68 -12.01 -6.56
C ARG A 153 0.65 -11.77 -7.67
N ASN A 154 -0.58 -12.16 -7.44
CA ASN A 154 -1.60 -12.29 -8.48
C ASN A 154 -2.49 -11.04 -8.66
N THR A 155 -2.34 -10.00 -7.82
CA THR A 155 -3.16 -8.78 -7.93
C THR A 155 -2.55 -7.68 -8.79
N THR A 156 -1.40 -7.92 -9.43
CA THR A 156 -0.75 -6.98 -10.35
C THR A 156 -0.12 -7.70 -11.53
N ILE A 157 0.00 -7.00 -12.66
CA ILE A 157 0.73 -7.44 -13.87
C ILE A 157 2.11 -6.75 -13.86
N PHE A 158 3.19 -7.52 -14.08
CA PHE A 158 4.57 -7.02 -14.10
C PHE A 158 5.26 -7.36 -15.42
#